data_9d26aa53bca7bffda235c63bdcbc7812
#
_entry.id   9d26aa53bca7bffda235c63bdcbc7812
#
_cell.length_a   1.000
_cell.length_b   1.000
_cell.length_c   1.000
_cell.angle_alpha   90.00
_cell.angle_beta   90.00
_cell.angle_gamma   90.00
#
_symmetry.space_group_name_H-M   'P 1'
#
loop_
_entity.id
_entity.type
_entity.pdbx_description
1 polymer ?
#
loop_
_entity_poly.entity_id
_entity_poly.type
_entity_poly.pdbx_seq_one_letter_code
_entity_poly.pdbx_strand_id
1 'polypeptide(L)'
;MVARLSANDAKVLAFIVGFKRQHDGLAPTMSEIADACGFSTNSLVSFYLTRLEGQRLIRRHEGRAAGIEVVGGRWIAPGEVAHGQ
;
A
#
# COMPACT_ATOMS: atom_id res chain seq x y z
N MET A 1 -17.04 6.47 7.92
CA MET A 1 -17.33 5.34 7.08
C MET A 1 -16.10 4.56 6.73
N VAL A 2 -16.15 3.29 6.89
CA VAL A 2 -15.00 2.45 6.65
C VAL A 2 -14.91 2.12 5.17
N ALA A 3 -13.73 2.23 4.63
CA ALA A 3 -13.52 1.85 3.24
C ALA A 3 -13.71 0.35 3.09
N ARG A 4 -14.29 -0.03 1.99
CA ARG A 4 -14.44 -1.43 1.70
C ARG A 4 -13.25 -1.92 0.93
N LEU A 5 -12.55 -2.87 1.49
CA LEU A 5 -11.37 -3.45 0.87
C LEU A 5 -11.70 -4.86 0.43
N SER A 6 -11.45 -5.14 -0.84
CA SER A 6 -11.48 -6.52 -1.29
C SER A 6 -10.26 -7.24 -0.72
N ALA A 7 -10.23 -8.57 -0.86
CA ALA A 7 -9.08 -9.32 -0.40
C ALA A 7 -7.79 -8.85 -1.07
N ASN A 8 -7.86 -8.54 -2.37
CA ASN A 8 -6.68 -8.07 -3.07
C ASN A 8 -6.29 -6.66 -2.68
N ASP A 9 -7.28 -5.79 -2.45
CA ASP A 9 -6.98 -4.44 -1.96
C ASP A 9 -6.22 -4.52 -0.63
N ALA A 10 -6.70 -5.36 0.27
CA ALA A 10 -6.08 -5.50 1.58
C ALA A 10 -4.68 -6.08 1.46
N LYS A 11 -4.51 -7.05 0.55
CA LYS A 11 -3.22 -7.68 0.35
C LYS A 11 -2.19 -6.67 -0.14
N VAL A 12 -2.57 -5.85 -1.11
CA VAL A 12 -1.66 -4.85 -1.65
C VAL A 12 -1.30 -3.82 -0.59
N LEU A 13 -2.30 -3.34 0.13
CA LEU A 13 -2.04 -2.33 1.16
C LEU A 13 -1.15 -2.89 2.27
N ALA A 14 -1.42 -4.11 2.71
CA ALA A 14 -0.62 -4.72 3.78
C ALA A 14 0.82 -4.90 3.34
N PHE A 15 1.04 -5.30 2.09
CA PHE A 15 2.39 -5.46 1.59
C PHE A 15 3.13 -4.12 1.56
N ILE A 16 2.45 -3.06 1.10
CA ILE A 16 3.07 -1.74 1.04
C ILE A 16 3.47 -1.28 2.44
N VAL A 17 2.58 -1.42 3.40
CA VAL A 17 2.87 -1.00 4.76
C VAL A 17 4.03 -1.77 5.34
N GLY A 18 4.02 -3.10 5.17
CA GLY A 18 5.11 -3.92 5.69
C GLY A 18 6.43 -3.61 5.04
N PHE A 19 6.41 -3.38 3.74
CA PHE A 19 7.63 -3.03 3.02
C PHE A 19 8.22 -1.72 3.52
N LYS A 20 7.36 -0.71 3.70
CA LYS A 20 7.83 0.59 4.16
C LYS A 20 8.44 0.49 5.56
N ARG A 21 7.89 -0.35 6.40
CA ARG A 21 8.46 -0.54 7.73
C ARG A 21 9.83 -1.17 7.68
N GLN A 22 10.03 -2.10 6.77
CA GLN A 22 11.29 -2.81 6.68
C GLN A 22 12.35 -2.04 5.94
N HIS A 23 11.96 -1.00 5.21
CA HIS A 23 12.88 -0.27 4.34
C HIS A 23 12.88 1.22 4.60
N ASP A 24 12.68 1.60 5.86
CA ASP A 24 12.82 2.99 6.29
C ASP A 24 11.90 3.94 5.52
N GLY A 25 10.70 3.50 5.23
CA GLY A 25 9.72 4.35 4.59
C GLY A 25 9.74 4.32 3.09
N LEU A 26 10.66 3.56 2.49
CA LEU A 26 10.66 3.40 1.05
C LEU A 26 9.53 2.49 0.63
N ALA A 27 8.84 2.86 -0.43
CA ALA A 27 7.76 2.04 -0.94
C ALA A 27 8.28 1.02 -1.94
N PRO A 28 7.57 -0.09 -2.11
CA PRO A 28 7.98 -1.08 -3.10
C PRO A 28 7.72 -0.58 -4.51
N THR A 29 8.42 -1.19 -5.46
CA THR A 29 8.13 -0.95 -6.87
C THR A 29 6.89 -1.74 -7.26
N MET A 30 6.33 -1.41 -8.43
CA MET A 30 5.17 -2.15 -8.91
C MET A 30 5.50 -3.61 -9.15
N SER A 31 6.71 -3.91 -9.63
CA SER A 31 7.11 -5.30 -9.83
C SER A 31 7.20 -6.05 -8.51
N GLU A 32 7.70 -5.38 -7.48
CA GLU A 32 7.76 -6.02 -6.17
C GLU A 32 6.38 -6.31 -5.63
N ILE A 33 5.45 -5.38 -5.83
CA ILE A 33 4.08 -5.60 -5.39
C ILE A 33 3.46 -6.77 -6.16
N ALA A 34 3.67 -6.80 -7.47
CA ALA A 34 3.11 -7.88 -8.29
C ALA A 34 3.62 -9.23 -7.83
N ASP A 35 4.93 -9.33 -7.60
CA ASP A 35 5.52 -10.59 -7.16
C ASP A 35 4.96 -11.02 -5.81
N ALA A 36 4.90 -10.09 -4.88
CA ALA A 36 4.49 -10.42 -3.52
C ALA A 36 3.01 -10.79 -3.47
N CYS A 37 2.20 -10.17 -4.30
CA CYS A 37 0.76 -10.39 -4.28
C CYS A 37 0.29 -11.45 -5.27
N GLY A 38 1.21 -11.99 -6.06
CA GLY A 38 0.85 -13.04 -7.01
C GLY A 38 0.14 -12.53 -8.24
N PHE A 39 0.39 -11.30 -8.62
CA PHE A 39 -0.22 -10.73 -9.82
C PHE A 39 0.67 -11.00 -11.03
N SER A 40 0.04 -11.26 -12.15
CA SER A 40 0.78 -11.61 -13.36
C SER A 40 1.26 -10.40 -14.14
N THR A 41 0.72 -9.21 -13.86
CA THR A 41 1.09 -8.01 -14.60
C THR A 41 1.15 -6.82 -13.68
N ASN A 42 1.93 -5.81 -14.09
CA ASN A 42 1.95 -4.54 -13.38
C ASN A 42 0.66 -3.76 -13.57
N SER A 43 -0.08 -4.08 -14.63
CA SER A 43 -1.38 -3.42 -14.84
C SER A 43 -2.34 -3.73 -13.71
N LEU A 44 -2.32 -4.96 -13.19
CA LEU A 44 -3.15 -5.29 -12.04
C LEU A 44 -2.74 -4.51 -10.81
N VAL A 45 -1.42 -4.35 -10.61
CA VAL A 45 -0.95 -3.53 -9.51
C VAL A 45 -1.49 -2.12 -9.63
N SER A 46 -1.37 -1.55 -10.82
CA SER A 46 -1.85 -0.18 -11.05
C SER A 46 -3.34 -0.07 -10.78
N PHE A 47 -4.10 -1.07 -11.18
CA PHE A 47 -5.55 -1.10 -10.93
C PHE A 47 -5.83 -1.02 -9.43
N TYR A 48 -5.15 -1.84 -8.64
CA TYR A 48 -5.40 -1.84 -7.19
C TYR A 48 -4.85 -0.60 -6.51
N LEU A 49 -3.72 -0.07 -6.99
CA LEU A 49 -3.22 1.18 -6.44
C LEU A 49 -4.20 2.32 -6.70
N THR A 50 -4.80 2.36 -7.88
CA THR A 50 -5.80 3.36 -8.19
C THR A 50 -7.01 3.24 -7.26
N ARG A 51 -7.43 2.01 -6.98
CA ARG A 51 -8.54 1.78 -6.06
C ARG A 51 -8.20 2.27 -4.65
N LEU A 52 -7.01 1.94 -4.19
CA LEU A 52 -6.59 2.37 -2.85
C LEU A 52 -6.47 3.88 -2.75
N GLU A 53 -5.97 4.49 -3.81
CA GLU A 53 -5.86 5.93 -3.86
C GLU A 53 -7.23 6.59 -3.88
N GLY A 54 -8.16 6.00 -4.61
CA GLY A 54 -9.53 6.50 -4.66
C GLY A 54 -10.22 6.42 -3.31
N GLN A 55 -9.82 5.48 -2.47
CA GLN A 55 -10.35 5.35 -1.12
C GLN A 55 -9.54 6.18 -0.12
N ARG A 56 -8.56 6.91 -0.61
CA ARG A 56 -7.72 7.81 0.20
C ARG A 56 -6.88 7.06 1.23
N LEU A 57 -6.52 5.83 0.90
CA LEU A 57 -5.65 5.05 1.77
C LEU A 57 -4.19 5.22 1.41
N ILE A 58 -3.91 5.54 0.16
CA ILE A 58 -2.55 5.84 -0.27
C ILE A 58 -2.58 7.06 -1.18
N ARG A 59 -1.40 7.62 -1.39
CA ARG A 59 -1.19 8.72 -2.33
C ARG A 59 0.04 8.39 -3.15
N ARG A 60 -0.06 8.56 -4.46
CA ARG A 60 1.08 8.30 -5.32
C ARG A 60 1.74 9.61 -5.71
N HIS A 61 3.07 9.60 -5.71
CA HIS A 61 3.85 10.76 -6.08
C HIS A 61 4.61 10.43 -7.34
N GLU A 62 4.36 11.15 -8.40
CA GLU A 62 4.99 10.89 -9.67
C GLU A 62 6.45 11.30 -9.66
N GLY A 63 7.21 10.68 -10.54
CA GLY A 63 8.59 11.05 -10.72
C GLY A 63 9.53 10.52 -9.66
N ARG A 64 9.03 9.73 -8.75
CA ARG A 64 9.87 9.13 -7.72
C ARG A 64 9.76 7.64 -7.77
N ALA A 65 10.90 7.01 -7.66
CA ALA A 65 10.93 5.60 -7.41
C ALA A 65 10.31 5.39 -6.07
N ALA A 66 9.56 4.60 -5.71
CA ALA A 66 9.02 4.42 -4.38
C ALA A 66 8.10 5.55 -3.95
N GLY A 67 7.31 6.03 -4.88
CA GLY A 67 6.46 7.18 -4.60
C GLY A 67 5.08 6.84 -4.06
N ILE A 68 4.94 5.88 -3.17
CA ILE A 68 3.65 5.54 -2.57
C ILE A 68 3.67 5.93 -1.10
N GLU A 69 2.76 6.78 -0.72
CA GLU A 69 2.63 7.22 0.65
C GLU A 69 1.35 6.65 1.25
N VAL A 70 1.42 6.17 2.48
CA VAL A 70 0.22 5.73 3.19
C VAL A 70 -0.40 6.96 3.84
N VAL A 71 -1.63 7.23 3.45
CA VAL A 71 -2.29 8.46 3.89
C VAL A 71 -2.53 8.42 5.39
N GLY A 72 -2.27 9.55 6.02
CA GLY A 72 -2.43 9.65 7.44
C GLY A 72 -1.21 9.27 8.23
N GLY A 73 -0.31 8.52 7.63
CA GLY A 73 0.90 8.10 8.31
C GLY A 73 0.65 7.32 9.57
N ARG A 74 -0.57 6.90 9.79
CA ARG A 74 -0.94 6.26 11.03
C ARG A 74 -1.61 4.92 10.83
N TRP A 75 -1.51 4.39 9.62
CA TRP A 75 -2.07 3.09 9.39
C TRP A 75 -1.30 2.07 10.20
N ILE A 76 -2.01 1.24 10.94
CA ILE A 76 -1.40 0.27 11.83
C ILE A 76 -1.85 -1.11 11.40
N ALA A 77 -0.89 -2.01 11.26
CA ALA A 77 -1.21 -3.37 10.88
C ALA A 77 -2.02 -4.04 11.97
N PRO A 78 -2.85 -5.01 11.61
CA PRO A 78 -3.60 -5.76 12.62
C PRO A 78 -2.66 -6.29 13.68
N GLY A 79 -3.05 -6.16 14.90
CA GLY A 79 -2.25 -6.63 16.03
C GLY A 79 -1.30 -5.61 16.61
N GLU A 80 -1.14 -4.49 15.95
CA GLU A 80 -0.31 -3.44 16.50
C GLU A 80 -1.13 -2.45 17.25
N VAL A 81 -0.52 -1.85 18.21
CA VAL A 81 -1.19 -0.88 19.03
C VAL A 81 -0.76 0.51 18.65
N ALA A 82 -1.70 1.38 18.48
CA ALA A 82 -1.38 2.77 18.23
C ALA A 82 -0.85 3.33 19.53
N HIS A 83 0.39 3.65 19.56
CA HIS A 83 0.91 4.16 20.74
C HIS A 83 0.59 5.56 20.87
N GLY A 84 -0.22 5.78 21.73
CA GLY A 84 -0.41 7.09 22.00
C GLY A 84 -0.20 7.98 20.96
N GLN A 85 -0.09 7.48 20.52
CA GLN A 85 0.12 8.26 19.74
C GLN A 85 -0.42 8.73 19.55
#